data_f3ad963f652ed252344f61befcc303e1
#
_entry.id   f3ad963f652ed252344f61befcc303e1
#
_cell.length_a   1.000
_cell.length_b   1.000
_cell.length_c   1.000
_cell.angle_alpha   90.00
_cell.angle_beta   90.00
_cell.angle_gamma   90.00
#
_symmetry.space_group_name_H-M   'P 1'
#
loop_
_entity.id
_entity.type
_entity.pdbx_description
1 polymer ?
#
loop_
_entity_poly.entity_id
_entity_poly.type
_entity_poly.pdbx_seq_one_letter_code
_entity_poly.pdbx_strand_id
1 'polypeptide(L)'
;MSDYNIAVLAGDGIGPEVMIEAKKVLAAVTKKFDISFQLNDFDVGGLAIDNHGVALPAATLKGCEDANAILFGSIGGPKWDSLPLEERPERAALLALRGHFDLFSNLRPAKIYQGLEAFSPLRADISASGFDVLVVRELTSGIYFGQPKGLEGEGEEQFAYDTMRYSKKEIRRIAISAFDAAQKRSKKVTSVDKANVLVCSRLWREVVEEVAKDYPQIELEHIYIDNATMQLIRNPSQFDVMLCSNLFGDIISDECAMITGSMGLLPSASIDQDNFGMYEPAGGSAPDIAGKGIANPIAHLLSAYMLLRFSLNDTAASDSI
;
A
#
# COMPACT_ATOMS: atom_id res chain seq x y z
N MET A 1 27.39 -5.49 13.62
CA MET A 1 26.35 -6.26 12.87
C MET A 1 25.01 -5.87 13.44
N SER A 2 24.13 -5.31 12.64
CA SER A 2 22.77 -4.99 13.06
C SER A 2 21.89 -6.22 12.83
N ASP A 3 21.18 -6.65 13.87
CA ASP A 3 20.31 -7.84 13.82
C ASP A 3 18.85 -7.37 13.79
N TYR A 4 18.11 -7.82 12.78
CA TYR A 4 16.71 -7.45 12.59
C TYR A 4 15.80 -8.69 12.60
N ASN A 5 14.72 -8.60 13.36
CA ASN A 5 13.65 -9.61 13.40
C ASN A 5 12.55 -9.21 12.43
N ILE A 6 12.28 -10.03 11.42
CA ILE A 6 11.26 -9.79 10.41
C ILE A 6 10.18 -10.86 10.50
N ALA A 7 8.93 -10.43 10.70
CA ALA A 7 7.79 -11.33 10.57
C ALA A 7 7.49 -11.53 9.07
N VAL A 8 7.50 -12.78 8.64
CA VAL A 8 7.27 -13.17 7.24
C VAL A 8 5.90 -13.80 7.13
N LEU A 9 5.01 -13.15 6.38
CA LEU A 9 3.64 -13.56 6.16
C LEU A 9 3.44 -13.84 4.65
N ALA A 10 3.80 -15.05 4.21
CA ALA A 10 3.71 -15.39 2.78
C ALA A 10 2.27 -15.33 2.25
N GLY A 11 1.29 -15.78 3.05
CA GLY A 11 -0.13 -15.74 2.74
C GLY A 11 -0.57 -16.68 1.64
N ASP A 12 -1.43 -16.19 0.73
CA ASP A 12 -2.18 -16.98 -0.22
C ASP A 12 -1.68 -16.81 -1.66
N GLY A 13 -2.16 -17.67 -2.56
CA GLY A 13 -1.95 -17.56 -4.00
C GLY A 13 -0.48 -17.53 -4.42
N ILE A 14 -0.05 -16.48 -5.12
CA ILE A 14 1.34 -16.28 -5.54
C ILE A 14 2.26 -15.81 -4.41
N GLY A 15 1.72 -15.44 -3.24
CA GLY A 15 2.50 -14.92 -2.12
C GLY A 15 3.70 -15.77 -1.74
N PRO A 16 3.55 -17.12 -1.55
CA PRO A 16 4.69 -18.01 -1.27
C PRO A 16 5.78 -17.98 -2.34
N GLU A 17 5.42 -17.91 -3.64
CA GLU A 17 6.39 -17.89 -4.74
C GLU A 17 7.24 -16.63 -4.73
N VAL A 18 6.61 -15.46 -4.63
CA VAL A 18 7.31 -14.17 -4.64
C VAL A 18 8.09 -13.93 -3.34
N MET A 19 7.62 -14.49 -2.21
CA MET A 19 8.31 -14.45 -0.93
C MET A 19 9.65 -15.19 -0.96
N ILE A 20 9.72 -16.34 -1.63
CA ILE A 20 10.97 -17.09 -1.82
C ILE A 20 12.02 -16.20 -2.49
N GLU A 21 11.65 -15.43 -3.49
CA GLU A 21 12.59 -14.55 -4.22
C GLU A 21 13.06 -13.37 -3.34
N ALA A 22 12.15 -12.77 -2.56
CA ALA A 22 12.52 -11.72 -1.60
C ALA A 22 13.49 -12.22 -0.52
N LYS A 23 13.28 -13.44 0.02
CA LYS A 23 14.22 -14.05 0.98
C LYS A 23 15.60 -14.26 0.38
N LYS A 24 15.72 -14.64 -0.91
CA LYS A 24 17.02 -14.76 -1.60
C LYS A 24 17.74 -13.42 -1.67
N VAL A 25 17.02 -12.35 -1.95
CA VAL A 25 17.60 -10.99 -2.01
C VAL A 25 18.05 -10.55 -0.63
N LEU A 26 17.25 -10.72 0.43
CA LEU A 26 17.66 -10.41 1.80
C LEU A 26 18.90 -11.23 2.23
N ALA A 27 18.98 -12.50 1.84
CA ALA A 27 20.18 -13.33 2.08
C ALA A 27 21.42 -12.82 1.31
N ALA A 28 21.25 -12.24 0.12
CA ALA A 28 22.34 -11.60 -0.61
C ALA A 28 22.79 -10.29 0.05
N VAL A 29 21.84 -9.49 0.56
CA VAL A 29 22.11 -8.27 1.34
C VAL A 29 22.93 -8.60 2.60
N THR A 30 22.55 -9.63 3.37
CA THR A 30 23.32 -10.11 4.53
C THR A 30 24.78 -10.41 4.19
N LYS A 31 25.06 -10.98 2.99
CA LYS A 31 26.43 -11.29 2.58
C LYS A 31 27.25 -10.07 2.20
N LYS A 32 26.59 -9.00 1.80
CA LYS A 32 27.22 -7.78 1.27
C LYS A 32 27.41 -6.70 2.32
N PHE A 33 26.50 -6.67 3.31
CA PHE A 33 26.47 -5.65 4.35
C PHE A 33 26.60 -6.30 5.75
N ASP A 34 26.97 -5.54 6.75
CA ASP A 34 27.09 -6.00 8.14
C ASP A 34 25.71 -6.03 8.86
N ILE A 35 24.78 -6.76 8.25
CA ILE A 35 23.38 -6.90 8.68
C ILE A 35 23.03 -8.38 8.77
N SER A 36 22.20 -8.77 9.74
CA SER A 36 21.55 -10.09 9.75
C SER A 36 20.04 -9.97 9.88
N PHE A 37 19.32 -10.92 9.27
CA PHE A 37 17.86 -11.02 9.35
C PHE A 37 17.47 -12.34 9.99
N GLN A 38 16.69 -12.27 11.07
CA GLN A 38 15.94 -13.39 11.58
C GLN A 38 14.56 -13.36 10.91
N LEU A 39 14.36 -14.23 9.92
CA LEU A 39 13.11 -14.33 9.16
C LEU A 39 12.22 -15.39 9.82
N ASN A 40 11.13 -14.97 10.45
CA ASN A 40 10.20 -15.86 11.14
C ASN A 40 8.90 -15.97 10.34
N ASP A 41 8.63 -17.18 9.85
CA ASP A 41 7.44 -17.47 9.04
C ASP A 41 6.21 -17.70 9.93
N PHE A 42 5.08 -17.08 9.57
CA PHE A 42 3.79 -17.24 10.22
C PHE A 42 2.67 -17.39 9.18
N ASP A 43 1.68 -18.22 9.51
CA ASP A 43 0.48 -18.38 8.69
C ASP A 43 -0.42 -17.17 8.82
N VAL A 44 -0.98 -16.73 7.68
CA VAL A 44 -1.95 -15.63 7.59
C VAL A 44 -2.91 -15.86 6.44
N GLY A 45 -4.08 -15.24 6.50
CA GLY A 45 -5.05 -15.27 5.41
C GLY A 45 -5.80 -16.58 5.29
N GLY A 46 -6.10 -16.97 4.06
CA GLY A 46 -6.82 -18.20 3.77
C GLY A 46 -6.07 -19.45 4.17
N LEU A 47 -4.75 -19.48 4.01
CA LEU A 47 -3.90 -20.55 4.53
C LEU A 47 -4.09 -20.72 6.04
N ALA A 48 -4.12 -19.61 6.79
CA ALA A 48 -4.33 -19.67 8.23
C ALA A 48 -5.75 -20.13 8.60
N ILE A 49 -6.77 -19.77 7.83
CA ILE A 49 -8.13 -20.33 8.01
C ILE A 49 -8.11 -21.85 7.85
N ASP A 50 -7.44 -22.36 6.82
CA ASP A 50 -7.36 -23.78 6.55
C ASP A 50 -6.61 -24.55 7.67
N ASN A 51 -5.54 -23.97 8.23
CA ASN A 51 -4.70 -24.62 9.21
C ASN A 51 -5.17 -24.40 10.67
N HIS A 52 -5.76 -23.25 10.96
CA HIS A 52 -6.03 -22.78 12.33
C HIS A 52 -7.49 -22.36 12.56
N GLY A 53 -8.34 -22.32 11.52
CA GLY A 53 -9.72 -21.88 11.60
C GLY A 53 -9.93 -20.36 11.69
N VAL A 54 -8.87 -19.55 11.63
CA VAL A 54 -8.92 -18.08 11.70
C VAL A 54 -7.90 -17.47 10.75
N ALA A 55 -8.22 -16.34 10.13
CA ALA A 55 -7.34 -15.68 9.15
C ALA A 55 -6.09 -15.05 9.78
N LEU A 56 -6.14 -14.67 11.05
CA LEU A 56 -5.03 -14.08 11.81
C LEU A 56 -4.89 -14.80 13.15
N PRO A 57 -4.09 -15.86 13.21
CA PRO A 57 -3.80 -16.56 14.48
C PRO A 57 -3.12 -15.65 15.50
N ALA A 58 -3.40 -15.86 16.80
CA ALA A 58 -2.78 -15.07 17.87
C ALA A 58 -1.24 -15.18 17.88
N ALA A 59 -0.68 -16.34 17.49
CA ALA A 59 0.75 -16.51 17.34
C ALA A 59 1.34 -15.66 16.22
N THR A 60 0.62 -15.50 15.09
CA THR A 60 1.02 -14.62 13.98
C THR A 60 1.02 -13.16 14.43
N LEU A 61 -0.05 -12.70 15.09
CA LEU A 61 -0.12 -11.33 15.59
C LEU A 61 1.01 -11.07 16.59
N LYS A 62 1.26 -11.99 17.53
CA LYS A 62 2.35 -11.86 18.49
C LYS A 62 3.73 -11.81 17.81
N GLY A 63 3.94 -12.65 16.78
CA GLY A 63 5.18 -12.63 16.00
C GLY A 63 5.40 -11.29 15.27
N CYS A 64 4.33 -10.66 14.80
CA CYS A 64 4.38 -9.31 14.22
C CYS A 64 4.70 -8.23 15.27
N GLU A 65 4.14 -8.32 16.47
CA GLU A 65 4.45 -7.39 17.59
C GLU A 65 5.92 -7.46 18.04
N ASP A 66 6.53 -8.64 17.96
CA ASP A 66 7.92 -8.87 18.36
C ASP A 66 8.93 -8.57 17.23
N ALA A 67 8.45 -8.21 16.04
CA ALA A 67 9.28 -7.94 14.86
C ALA A 67 9.65 -6.45 14.71
N ASN A 68 10.73 -6.18 13.94
CA ASN A 68 11.09 -4.83 13.51
C ASN A 68 10.28 -4.35 12.30
N ALA A 69 9.77 -5.29 11.50
CA ALA A 69 8.92 -5.03 10.35
C ALA A 69 8.21 -6.31 9.90
N ILE A 70 7.18 -6.17 9.09
CA ILE A 70 6.42 -7.27 8.50
C ILE A 70 6.69 -7.30 6.99
N LEU A 71 7.15 -8.44 6.48
CA LEU A 71 7.22 -8.71 5.04
C LEU A 71 6.04 -9.61 4.68
N PHE A 72 5.11 -9.06 3.87
CA PHE A 72 3.82 -9.67 3.57
C PHE A 72 3.74 -10.04 2.08
N GLY A 73 3.25 -11.22 1.75
CA GLY A 73 3.12 -11.68 0.35
C GLY A 73 1.83 -11.23 -0.30
N SER A 74 0.79 -12.03 -0.20
CA SER A 74 -0.53 -11.72 -0.72
C SER A 74 -1.62 -12.46 0.07
N ILE A 75 -2.87 -12.03 -0.08
CA ILE A 75 -3.97 -12.58 0.73
C ILE A 75 -5.25 -12.74 -0.09
N GLY A 76 -6.07 -13.72 0.32
CA GLY A 76 -7.40 -13.94 -0.22
C GLY A 76 -7.43 -14.86 -1.43
N GLY A 77 -8.64 -15.14 -1.85
CA GLY A 77 -8.93 -15.96 -3.03
C GLY A 77 -10.35 -16.51 -3.01
N PRO A 78 -10.84 -16.98 -4.16
CA PRO A 78 -12.25 -17.37 -4.34
C PRO A 78 -12.70 -18.52 -3.42
N LYS A 79 -11.76 -19.29 -2.88
CA LYS A 79 -12.07 -20.39 -1.94
C LYS A 79 -12.80 -19.89 -0.68
N TRP A 80 -12.51 -18.67 -0.23
CA TRP A 80 -13.04 -18.10 1.02
C TRP A 80 -14.13 -17.04 0.79
N ASP A 81 -14.55 -16.80 -0.46
CA ASP A 81 -15.59 -15.81 -0.79
C ASP A 81 -16.97 -16.14 -0.20
N SER A 82 -17.22 -17.40 0.13
CA SER A 82 -18.46 -17.84 0.78
C SER A 82 -18.54 -17.54 2.28
N LEU A 83 -17.43 -17.15 2.91
CA LEU A 83 -17.39 -16.78 4.32
C LEU A 83 -18.11 -15.45 4.57
N PRO A 84 -18.65 -15.23 5.80
CA PRO A 84 -19.11 -13.92 6.22
C PRO A 84 -18.02 -12.87 5.99
N LEU A 85 -18.41 -11.65 5.63
CA LEU A 85 -17.47 -10.57 5.27
C LEU A 85 -16.41 -10.33 6.35
N GLU A 86 -16.81 -10.43 7.64
CA GLU A 86 -15.91 -10.22 8.79
C GLU A 86 -14.86 -11.34 8.96
N GLU A 87 -15.10 -12.51 8.38
CA GLU A 87 -14.22 -13.68 8.47
C GLU A 87 -13.34 -13.86 7.22
N ARG A 88 -13.58 -13.07 6.17
CA ARG A 88 -12.78 -13.14 4.92
C ARG A 88 -11.34 -12.71 5.19
N PRO A 89 -10.36 -13.36 4.53
CA PRO A 89 -8.92 -13.11 4.75
C PRO A 89 -8.53 -11.63 4.73
N GLU A 90 -9.03 -10.88 3.76
CA GLU A 90 -8.70 -9.47 3.57
C GLU A 90 -9.13 -8.62 4.77
N ARG A 91 -10.32 -8.89 5.32
CA ARG A 91 -10.86 -8.15 6.45
C ARG A 91 -10.34 -8.65 7.78
N ALA A 92 -10.36 -9.98 7.97
CA ALA A 92 -9.99 -10.60 9.24
C ALA A 92 -8.49 -10.58 9.53
N ALA A 93 -7.64 -10.45 8.50
CA ALA A 93 -6.20 -10.39 8.68
C ALA A 93 -5.58 -9.09 8.17
N LEU A 94 -5.70 -8.73 6.89
CA LEU A 94 -4.99 -7.56 6.34
C LEU A 94 -5.45 -6.25 6.98
N LEU A 95 -6.76 -5.97 6.99
CA LEU A 95 -7.29 -4.77 7.63
C LEU A 95 -7.09 -4.80 9.15
N ALA A 96 -7.16 -5.98 9.77
CA ALA A 96 -6.89 -6.14 11.20
C ALA A 96 -5.44 -5.77 11.57
N LEU A 97 -4.44 -6.25 10.80
CA LEU A 97 -3.03 -5.88 11.00
C LEU A 97 -2.80 -4.38 10.79
N ARG A 98 -3.35 -3.79 9.73
CA ARG A 98 -3.23 -2.36 9.46
C ARG A 98 -3.82 -1.50 10.59
N GLY A 99 -4.97 -1.91 11.13
CA GLY A 99 -5.61 -1.24 12.25
C GLY A 99 -4.86 -1.45 13.57
N HIS A 100 -4.40 -2.68 13.87
CA HIS A 100 -3.69 -3.01 15.10
C HIS A 100 -2.39 -2.21 15.28
N PHE A 101 -1.61 -2.09 14.21
CA PHE A 101 -0.34 -1.35 14.21
C PHE A 101 -0.49 0.13 13.81
N ASP A 102 -1.72 0.63 13.62
CA ASP A 102 -2.01 2.00 13.13
C ASP A 102 -1.15 2.39 11.90
N LEU A 103 -1.04 1.50 10.91
CA LEU A 103 -0.27 1.69 9.69
C LEU A 103 -0.99 2.67 8.75
N PHE A 104 -1.07 3.93 9.15
CA PHE A 104 -1.92 4.93 8.50
C PHE A 104 -1.41 5.45 7.18
N SER A 105 -0.10 5.40 6.95
CA SER A 105 0.54 5.94 5.74
C SER A 105 0.92 4.83 4.78
N ASN A 106 0.19 4.71 3.68
CA ASN A 106 0.48 3.74 2.64
C ASN A 106 1.15 4.42 1.45
N LEU A 107 2.39 4.02 1.19
CA LEU A 107 3.24 4.55 0.13
C LEU A 107 3.25 3.57 -1.05
N ARG A 108 2.79 4.00 -2.21
CA ARG A 108 2.75 3.22 -3.46
C ARG A 108 3.47 3.98 -4.58
N PRO A 109 4.78 3.77 -4.78
CA PRO A 109 5.51 4.39 -5.88
C PRO A 109 5.16 3.71 -7.21
N ALA A 110 4.80 4.50 -8.20
CA ALA A 110 4.52 4.07 -9.56
C ALA A 110 5.49 4.76 -10.51
N LYS A 111 6.37 4.00 -11.13
CA LYS A 111 7.44 4.51 -11.98
C LYS A 111 7.57 3.68 -13.25
N ILE A 112 7.77 4.34 -14.38
CA ILE A 112 8.28 3.68 -15.58
C ILE A 112 9.81 3.63 -15.50
N TYR A 113 10.34 2.41 -15.44
CA TYR A 113 11.79 2.19 -15.47
C TYR A 113 12.32 2.29 -16.91
N GLN A 114 13.51 2.84 -17.05
CA GLN A 114 14.18 2.96 -18.35
C GLN A 114 14.28 1.59 -19.06
N GLY A 115 13.82 1.54 -20.29
CA GLY A 115 13.76 0.32 -21.10
C GLY A 115 12.46 -0.47 -20.97
N LEU A 116 11.54 -0.08 -20.06
CA LEU A 116 10.24 -0.72 -19.88
C LEU A 116 9.08 0.12 -20.43
N GLU A 117 9.34 1.23 -21.11
CA GLU A 117 8.34 2.17 -21.62
C GLU A 117 7.33 1.50 -22.57
N ALA A 118 7.79 0.50 -23.31
CA ALA A 118 6.97 -0.25 -24.28
C ALA A 118 5.90 -1.14 -23.61
N PHE A 119 6.02 -1.45 -22.31
CA PHE A 119 5.03 -2.22 -21.57
C PHE A 119 3.86 -1.34 -21.08
N SER A 120 4.04 -0.03 -21.02
CA SER A 120 2.98 0.90 -20.66
C SER A 120 1.85 0.87 -21.70
N PRO A 121 0.57 0.81 -21.29
CA PRO A 121 -0.57 0.91 -22.20
C PRO A 121 -0.82 2.34 -22.69
N LEU A 122 -0.08 3.32 -22.18
CA LEU A 122 -0.19 4.70 -22.61
C LEU A 122 0.34 4.87 -24.04
N ARG A 123 -0.09 5.95 -24.69
CA ARG A 123 0.48 6.36 -25.97
C ARG A 123 2.01 6.49 -25.86
N ALA A 124 2.72 6.05 -26.88
CA ALA A 124 4.19 6.01 -26.87
C ALA A 124 4.85 7.38 -26.62
N ASP A 125 4.23 8.48 -27.08
CA ASP A 125 4.73 9.83 -26.82
C ASP A 125 4.56 10.26 -25.34
N ILE A 126 3.63 9.66 -24.59
CA ILE A 126 3.45 9.89 -23.17
C ILE A 126 4.38 9.00 -22.34
N SER A 127 4.45 7.70 -22.67
CA SER A 127 5.28 6.74 -21.92
C SER A 127 6.78 6.97 -22.15
N ALA A 128 7.20 7.44 -23.33
CA ALA A 128 8.61 7.68 -23.67
C ALA A 128 9.30 8.71 -22.78
N SER A 129 8.56 9.68 -22.22
CA SER A 129 9.12 10.65 -21.26
C SER A 129 9.31 10.08 -19.85
N GLY A 130 8.73 8.91 -19.59
CA GLY A 130 8.68 8.31 -18.25
C GLY A 130 7.86 9.13 -17.29
N PHE A 131 7.56 8.55 -16.14
CA PHE A 131 7.03 9.26 -14.98
C PHE A 131 7.44 8.54 -13.70
N ASP A 132 7.40 9.26 -12.58
CA ASP A 132 7.67 8.76 -11.23
C ASP A 132 6.70 9.43 -10.26
N VAL A 133 5.60 8.75 -9.94
CA VAL A 133 4.52 9.24 -9.08
C VAL A 133 4.52 8.43 -7.80
N LEU A 134 4.46 9.12 -6.66
CA LEU A 134 4.24 8.49 -5.36
C LEU A 134 2.80 8.75 -4.89
N VAL A 135 2.01 7.71 -4.78
CA VAL A 135 0.71 7.79 -4.13
C VAL A 135 0.89 7.62 -2.62
N VAL A 136 0.48 8.62 -1.86
CA VAL A 136 0.42 8.61 -0.38
C VAL A 136 -1.05 8.49 0.01
N ARG A 137 -1.44 7.27 0.40
CA ARG A 137 -2.82 6.88 0.73
C ARG A 137 -2.99 6.83 2.23
N GLU A 138 -3.99 7.51 2.77
CA GLU A 138 -4.44 7.28 4.15
C GLU A 138 -5.07 5.88 4.23
N LEU A 139 -4.71 5.07 5.24
CA LEU A 139 -4.99 3.65 5.20
C LEU A 139 -5.86 3.13 6.34
N THR A 140 -6.01 3.85 7.46
CA THR A 140 -6.66 3.35 8.68
C THR A 140 -7.97 4.07 9.04
N SER A 141 -8.47 4.92 8.14
CA SER A 141 -9.71 5.70 8.32
C SER A 141 -10.60 5.63 7.06
N GLY A 142 -11.52 6.57 6.94
CA GLY A 142 -12.41 6.68 5.79
C GLY A 142 -13.50 5.61 5.76
N ILE A 143 -13.96 5.27 4.55
CA ILE A 143 -15.12 4.38 4.35
C ILE A 143 -14.81 2.92 4.71
N TYR A 144 -13.53 2.50 4.67
CA TYR A 144 -13.14 1.13 5.01
C TYR A 144 -13.21 0.86 6.52
N PHE A 145 -13.03 1.88 7.35
CA PHE A 145 -13.02 1.78 8.81
C PHE A 145 -14.16 2.53 9.51
N GLY A 146 -14.83 3.44 8.80
CA GLY A 146 -15.89 4.27 9.34
C GLY A 146 -17.08 3.47 9.87
N GLN A 147 -17.71 3.98 10.90
CA GLN A 147 -18.92 3.44 11.52
C GLN A 147 -19.99 4.53 11.61
N PRO A 148 -21.29 4.20 11.59
CA PRO A 148 -21.86 2.86 11.41
C PRO A 148 -21.76 2.37 9.96
N LYS A 149 -21.82 1.05 9.77
CA LYS A 149 -21.99 0.36 8.46
C LYS A 149 -22.89 -0.85 8.68
N GLY A 150 -23.66 -1.20 7.68
CA GLY A 150 -24.57 -2.32 7.84
C GLY A 150 -25.47 -2.57 6.66
N LEU A 151 -26.30 -3.58 6.85
CA LEU A 151 -27.39 -3.99 5.98
C LEU A 151 -28.66 -4.00 6.82
N GLU A 152 -29.68 -3.26 6.43
CA GLU A 152 -30.95 -3.11 7.15
C GLU A 152 -32.14 -3.26 6.22
N GLY A 153 -33.33 -3.54 6.80
CA GLY A 153 -34.55 -3.79 6.05
C GLY A 153 -34.67 -5.21 5.53
N GLU A 154 -35.80 -5.51 4.88
CA GLU A 154 -36.11 -6.81 4.29
C GLU A 154 -36.72 -6.63 2.90
N GLY A 155 -36.59 -7.65 2.04
CA GLY A 155 -37.14 -7.66 0.69
C GLY A 155 -36.62 -6.52 -0.17
N GLU A 156 -37.51 -5.83 -0.89
CA GLU A 156 -37.15 -4.70 -1.76
C GLU A 156 -36.78 -3.41 -1.00
N GLU A 157 -37.09 -3.33 0.29
CA GLU A 157 -36.72 -2.19 1.16
C GLU A 157 -35.38 -2.39 1.86
N GLN A 158 -34.69 -3.50 1.57
CA GLN A 158 -33.36 -3.74 2.11
C GLN A 158 -32.36 -2.73 1.54
N PHE A 159 -31.55 -2.10 2.43
CA PHE A 159 -30.52 -1.16 2.03
C PHE A 159 -29.23 -1.39 2.82
N ALA A 160 -28.11 -1.05 2.18
CA ALA A 160 -26.78 -1.12 2.79
C ALA A 160 -26.17 0.27 2.88
N TYR A 161 -25.34 0.49 3.91
CA TYR A 161 -24.63 1.75 4.09
C TYR A 161 -23.24 1.55 4.66
N ASP A 162 -22.30 2.39 4.19
CA ASP A 162 -20.95 2.55 4.71
C ASP A 162 -20.68 4.02 5.01
N THR A 163 -20.05 4.30 6.14
CA THR A 163 -19.78 5.67 6.58
C THR A 163 -18.36 6.09 6.22
N MET A 164 -18.22 7.12 5.39
CA MET A 164 -16.96 7.81 5.21
C MET A 164 -16.76 8.85 6.32
N ARG A 165 -15.73 8.66 7.15
CA ARG A 165 -15.40 9.56 8.27
C ARG A 165 -13.92 9.84 8.34
N TYR A 166 -13.56 11.13 8.52
CA TYR A 166 -12.21 11.60 8.78
C TYR A 166 -12.21 12.67 9.87
N SER A 167 -11.28 12.58 10.82
CA SER A 167 -10.97 13.64 11.77
C SER A 167 -9.84 14.55 11.25
N LYS A 168 -9.72 15.76 11.77
CA LYS A 168 -8.58 16.65 11.47
C LYS A 168 -7.24 16.01 11.80
N LYS A 169 -7.15 15.20 12.87
CA LYS A 169 -5.94 14.49 13.29
C LYS A 169 -5.48 13.48 12.22
N GLU A 170 -6.40 12.66 11.72
CA GLU A 170 -6.12 11.64 10.70
C GLU A 170 -5.67 12.29 9.38
N ILE A 171 -6.35 13.36 8.95
CA ILE A 171 -5.97 14.10 7.75
C ILE A 171 -4.59 14.75 7.92
N ARG A 172 -4.34 15.38 9.06
CA ARG A 172 -3.08 16.09 9.33
C ARG A 172 -1.87 15.14 9.27
N ARG A 173 -1.95 13.96 9.91
CA ARG A 173 -0.83 13.02 9.93
C ARG A 173 -0.47 12.50 8.55
N ILE A 174 -1.47 12.20 7.71
CA ILE A 174 -1.18 11.74 6.35
C ILE A 174 -0.73 12.88 5.43
N ALA A 175 -1.23 14.09 5.63
CA ALA A 175 -0.73 15.26 4.92
C ALA A 175 0.75 15.50 5.23
N ILE A 176 1.15 15.47 6.50
CA ILE A 176 2.57 15.59 6.91
C ILE A 176 3.41 14.52 6.19
N SER A 177 2.97 13.25 6.18
CA SER A 177 3.68 12.17 5.46
C SER A 177 3.88 12.49 3.98
N ALA A 178 2.86 13.04 3.31
CA ALA A 178 2.94 13.41 1.89
C ALA A 178 3.88 14.60 1.65
N PHE A 179 3.84 15.63 2.49
CA PHE A 179 4.73 16.79 2.37
C PHE A 179 6.19 16.41 2.67
N ASP A 180 6.44 15.56 3.68
CA ASP A 180 7.78 15.06 3.99
C ASP A 180 8.36 14.20 2.83
N ALA A 181 7.51 13.40 2.19
CA ALA A 181 7.90 12.69 0.99
C ALA A 181 8.24 13.64 -0.17
N ALA A 182 7.40 14.66 -0.40
CA ALA A 182 7.61 15.63 -1.47
C ALA A 182 8.89 16.48 -1.27
N GLN A 183 9.30 16.75 -0.02
CA GLN A 183 10.59 17.44 0.26
C GLN A 183 11.79 16.72 -0.35
N LYS A 184 11.74 15.40 -0.42
CA LYS A 184 12.81 14.53 -0.93
C LYS A 184 12.67 14.23 -2.44
N ARG A 185 11.65 14.80 -3.08
CA ARG A 185 11.27 14.60 -4.49
C ARG A 185 11.19 15.96 -5.22
N SER A 186 10.29 16.06 -6.21
CA SER A 186 10.18 17.27 -7.06
C SER A 186 9.43 18.44 -6.38
N LYS A 187 9.11 18.31 -5.09
CA LYS A 187 8.49 19.36 -4.26
C LYS A 187 7.10 19.78 -4.71
N LYS A 188 6.31 18.83 -5.16
CA LYS A 188 4.91 19.04 -5.51
C LYS A 188 4.01 18.01 -4.81
N VAL A 189 2.93 18.49 -4.19
CA VAL A 189 1.84 17.66 -3.65
C VAL A 189 0.57 17.97 -4.40
N THR A 190 -0.05 16.95 -5.00
CA THR A 190 -1.38 17.02 -5.58
C THR A 190 -2.36 16.31 -4.65
N SER A 191 -3.18 17.07 -3.93
CA SER A 191 -4.21 16.54 -3.03
C SER A 191 -5.45 16.14 -3.83
N VAL A 192 -5.81 14.86 -3.77
CA VAL A 192 -6.95 14.28 -4.50
C VAL A 192 -8.18 14.22 -3.60
N ASP A 193 -9.27 14.84 -4.03
CA ASP A 193 -10.48 14.93 -3.24
C ASP A 193 -11.78 14.93 -4.10
N LYS A 194 -12.93 15.07 -3.47
CA LYS A 194 -14.23 15.32 -4.10
C LYS A 194 -14.98 16.45 -3.37
N ALA A 195 -14.28 17.57 -3.09
CA ALA A 195 -14.76 18.65 -2.24
C ALA A 195 -15.98 19.40 -2.81
N ASN A 196 -16.26 19.27 -4.11
CA ASN A 196 -17.48 19.79 -4.72
C ASN A 196 -18.75 19.04 -4.28
N VAL A 197 -18.63 17.83 -3.70
CA VAL A 197 -19.77 16.99 -3.26
C VAL A 197 -19.65 16.57 -1.80
N LEU A 198 -18.49 16.07 -1.35
CA LEU A 198 -18.32 15.41 -0.07
C LEU A 198 -17.87 16.37 1.04
N VAL A 199 -18.56 16.33 2.18
CA VAL A 199 -18.18 17.11 3.37
C VAL A 199 -16.80 16.68 3.91
N CYS A 200 -16.51 15.38 3.93
CA CYS A 200 -15.19 14.87 4.32
C CYS A 200 -14.07 15.45 3.45
N SER A 201 -14.29 15.58 2.14
CA SER A 201 -13.31 16.15 1.23
C SER A 201 -13.12 17.66 1.41
N ARG A 202 -14.13 18.38 1.89
CA ARG A 202 -13.97 19.80 2.27
C ARG A 202 -13.08 19.95 3.48
N LEU A 203 -13.33 19.15 4.54
CA LEU A 203 -12.47 19.12 5.72
C LEU A 203 -11.04 18.67 5.36
N TRP A 204 -10.91 17.68 4.47
CA TRP A 204 -9.63 17.22 3.95
C TRP A 204 -8.82 18.37 3.35
N ARG A 205 -9.43 19.12 2.42
CA ARG A 205 -8.78 20.25 1.76
C ARG A 205 -8.36 21.34 2.76
N GLU A 206 -9.26 21.73 3.68
CA GLU A 206 -8.99 22.71 4.74
C GLU A 206 -7.74 22.31 5.56
N VAL A 207 -7.65 21.05 6.01
CA VAL A 207 -6.52 20.58 6.84
C VAL A 207 -5.24 20.46 6.02
N VAL A 208 -5.31 20.01 4.77
CA VAL A 208 -4.14 19.96 3.88
C VAL A 208 -3.57 21.34 3.63
N GLU A 209 -4.44 22.36 3.41
CA GLU A 209 -4.04 23.77 3.28
C GLU A 209 -3.43 24.32 4.59
N GLU A 210 -3.93 23.89 5.77
CA GLU A 210 -3.32 24.23 7.05
C GLU A 210 -1.88 23.69 7.14
N VAL A 211 -1.67 22.41 6.81
CA VAL A 211 -0.35 21.76 6.85
C VAL A 211 0.62 22.38 5.83
N ALA A 212 0.14 22.71 4.64
CA ALA A 212 0.98 23.31 3.59
C ALA A 212 1.69 24.60 4.02
N LYS A 213 1.16 25.33 4.99
CA LYS A 213 1.79 26.54 5.53
C LYS A 213 3.13 26.28 6.19
N ASP A 214 3.34 25.08 6.72
CA ASP A 214 4.61 24.65 7.33
C ASP A 214 5.64 24.19 6.29
N TYR A 215 5.22 24.07 5.01
CA TYR A 215 6.04 23.61 3.88
C TYR A 215 6.06 24.61 2.70
N PRO A 216 6.46 25.89 2.91
CA PRO A 216 6.33 26.95 1.91
C PRO A 216 7.13 26.71 0.62
N GLN A 217 8.06 25.74 0.61
CA GLN A 217 8.85 25.35 -0.57
C GLN A 217 8.18 24.28 -1.43
N ILE A 218 7.03 23.75 -1.01
CA ILE A 218 6.30 22.70 -1.73
C ILE A 218 5.08 23.30 -2.39
N GLU A 219 4.93 23.05 -3.69
CA GLU A 219 3.74 23.41 -4.45
C GLU A 219 2.58 22.50 -4.03
N LEU A 220 1.44 23.08 -3.63
CA LEU A 220 0.21 22.34 -3.36
C LEU A 220 -0.81 22.63 -4.46
N GLU A 221 -1.34 21.58 -5.06
CA GLU A 221 -2.46 21.60 -5.99
C GLU A 221 -3.59 20.71 -5.49
N HIS A 222 -4.85 21.09 -5.72
CA HIS A 222 -6.01 20.24 -5.45
C HIS A 222 -6.64 19.78 -6.75
N ILE A 223 -6.98 18.51 -6.84
CA ILE A 223 -7.65 17.92 -8.00
C ILE A 223 -8.81 17.03 -7.55
N TYR A 224 -9.93 17.07 -8.26
CA TYR A 224 -11.01 16.11 -8.04
C TYR A 224 -10.61 14.73 -8.54
N ILE A 225 -11.01 13.67 -7.82
CA ILE A 225 -10.67 12.29 -8.14
C ILE A 225 -10.98 11.90 -9.58
N ASP A 226 -12.14 12.28 -10.10
CA ASP A 226 -12.55 12.02 -11.48
C ASP A 226 -11.65 12.71 -12.51
N ASN A 227 -11.18 13.90 -12.22
CA ASN A 227 -10.20 14.58 -13.09
C ASN A 227 -8.81 13.97 -12.92
N ALA A 228 -8.42 13.54 -11.70
CA ALA A 228 -7.11 12.94 -11.45
C ALA A 228 -6.91 11.67 -12.29
N THR A 229 -7.91 10.78 -12.36
CA THR A 229 -7.88 9.57 -13.20
C THR A 229 -7.70 9.90 -14.69
N MET A 230 -8.42 10.89 -15.20
CA MET A 230 -8.24 11.33 -16.59
C MET A 230 -6.85 11.92 -16.85
N GLN A 231 -6.32 12.69 -15.91
CA GLN A 231 -5.01 13.34 -16.06
C GLN A 231 -3.85 12.35 -15.93
N LEU A 232 -3.98 11.28 -15.14
CA LEU A 232 -2.98 10.20 -15.07
C LEU A 232 -2.77 9.53 -16.43
N ILE A 233 -3.84 9.30 -17.19
CA ILE A 233 -3.74 8.74 -18.54
C ILE A 233 -3.19 9.77 -19.54
N ARG A 234 -3.58 11.04 -19.39
CA ARG A 234 -3.25 12.11 -20.35
C ARG A 234 -1.82 12.64 -20.18
N ASN A 235 -1.37 12.83 -18.95
CA ASN A 235 -0.08 13.43 -18.61
C ASN A 235 0.33 13.04 -17.19
N PRO A 236 0.76 11.77 -16.93
CA PRO A 236 1.15 11.32 -15.60
C PRO A 236 2.37 12.07 -15.04
N SER A 237 3.26 12.58 -15.89
CA SER A 237 4.48 13.30 -15.48
C SER A 237 4.23 14.67 -14.83
N GLN A 238 2.97 15.16 -14.83
CA GLN A 238 2.61 16.38 -14.09
C GLN A 238 2.53 16.16 -12.58
N PHE A 239 2.42 14.89 -12.13
CA PHE A 239 2.31 14.50 -10.74
C PHE A 239 3.66 14.10 -10.15
N ASP A 240 3.88 14.41 -8.87
CA ASP A 240 5.02 13.96 -8.07
C ASP A 240 4.50 13.15 -6.88
N VAL A 241 3.89 13.80 -5.88
CA VAL A 241 3.25 13.12 -4.76
C VAL A 241 1.75 13.36 -4.84
N MET A 242 0.97 12.28 -4.91
CA MET A 242 -0.49 12.32 -4.89
C MET A 242 -1.00 11.92 -3.50
N LEU A 243 -1.50 12.90 -2.75
CA LEU A 243 -2.07 12.70 -1.41
C LEU A 243 -3.55 12.33 -1.53
N CYS A 244 -3.93 11.16 -1.04
CA CYS A 244 -5.26 10.59 -1.23
C CYS A 244 -5.87 10.06 0.06
N SER A 245 -7.20 10.19 0.19
CA SER A 245 -7.99 9.44 1.16
C SER A 245 -7.98 7.94 0.86
N ASN A 246 -8.43 7.11 1.79
CA ASN A 246 -8.33 5.64 1.70
C ASN A 246 -8.88 5.09 0.37
N LEU A 247 -10.16 5.30 0.08
CA LEU A 247 -10.80 4.79 -1.14
C LEU A 247 -10.19 5.38 -2.42
N PHE A 248 -9.96 6.71 -2.43
CA PHE A 248 -9.42 7.37 -3.63
C PHE A 248 -7.98 6.95 -3.89
N GLY A 249 -7.18 6.75 -2.83
CA GLY A 249 -5.82 6.26 -2.95
C GLY A 249 -5.74 4.82 -3.46
N ASP A 250 -6.72 3.97 -3.13
CA ASP A 250 -6.82 2.63 -3.68
C ASP A 250 -7.01 2.66 -5.19
N ILE A 251 -8.03 3.39 -5.65
CA ILE A 251 -8.36 3.53 -7.08
C ILE A 251 -7.20 4.13 -7.87
N ILE A 252 -6.65 5.25 -7.39
CA ILE A 252 -5.53 5.97 -8.06
C ILE A 252 -4.28 5.09 -8.14
N SER A 253 -3.94 4.35 -7.09
CA SER A 253 -2.73 3.53 -7.11
C SER A 253 -2.84 2.33 -8.04
N ASP A 254 -4.04 1.74 -8.17
CA ASP A 254 -4.27 0.66 -9.11
C ASP A 254 -4.22 1.15 -10.56
N GLU A 255 -4.78 2.33 -10.84
CA GLU A 255 -4.60 3.00 -12.13
C GLU A 255 -3.11 3.29 -12.41
N CYS A 256 -2.38 3.82 -11.42
CA CYS A 256 -0.94 4.05 -11.53
C CYS A 256 -0.18 2.75 -11.84
N ALA A 257 -0.54 1.63 -11.22
CA ALA A 257 0.05 0.33 -11.52
C ALA A 257 -0.17 -0.07 -12.99
N MET A 258 -1.39 0.10 -13.48
CA MET A 258 -1.70 -0.27 -14.87
C MET A 258 -1.00 0.60 -15.89
N ILE A 259 -0.88 1.90 -15.65
CA ILE A 259 -0.17 2.79 -16.59
C ILE A 259 1.35 2.62 -16.59
N THR A 260 1.94 1.96 -15.56
CA THR A 260 3.35 1.53 -15.61
C THR A 260 3.57 0.28 -16.46
N GLY A 261 2.50 -0.45 -16.77
CA GLY A 261 2.52 -1.66 -17.60
C GLY A 261 2.41 -2.97 -16.83
N SER A 262 2.50 -2.99 -15.50
CA SER A 262 2.34 -4.23 -14.73
C SER A 262 2.13 -3.96 -13.24
N MET A 263 1.10 -4.58 -12.65
CA MET A 263 0.93 -4.63 -11.19
C MET A 263 2.11 -5.32 -10.48
N GLY A 264 2.80 -6.22 -11.17
CA GLY A 264 4.00 -6.89 -10.65
C GLY A 264 5.24 -5.98 -10.52
N LEU A 265 5.11 -4.69 -10.80
CA LEU A 265 6.15 -3.67 -10.61
C LEU A 265 5.82 -2.66 -9.51
N LEU A 266 4.66 -2.79 -8.85
CA LEU A 266 4.19 -1.83 -7.85
C LEU A 266 4.40 -2.36 -6.42
N PRO A 267 5.42 -1.89 -5.69
CA PRO A 267 5.57 -2.18 -4.27
C PRO A 267 4.62 -1.33 -3.44
N SER A 268 4.43 -1.73 -2.19
CA SER A 268 3.64 -0.98 -1.21
C SER A 268 4.30 -1.05 0.16
N ALA A 269 4.34 0.07 0.87
CA ALA A 269 4.72 0.17 2.26
C ALA A 269 3.57 0.79 3.06
N SER A 270 3.10 0.10 4.07
CA SER A 270 2.13 0.62 5.04
C SER A 270 2.88 0.87 6.35
N ILE A 271 3.01 2.12 6.78
CA ILE A 271 3.86 2.52 7.91
C ILE A 271 3.09 3.34 8.95
N ASP A 272 3.50 3.20 10.20
CA ASP A 272 3.04 4.02 11.32
C ASP A 272 3.88 5.31 11.49
N GLN A 273 3.67 6.04 12.59
CA GLN A 273 4.42 7.27 12.87
C GLN A 273 5.87 7.03 13.30
N ASP A 274 6.22 5.82 13.77
CA ASP A 274 7.53 5.44 14.28
C ASP A 274 8.34 4.64 13.24
N ASN A 275 7.82 4.55 12.01
CA ASN A 275 8.35 3.80 10.87
C ASN A 275 8.30 2.27 11.03
N PHE A 276 7.54 1.72 11.99
CA PHE A 276 7.16 0.32 11.91
C PHE A 276 6.28 0.13 10.68
N GLY A 277 6.51 -0.96 9.91
CA GLY A 277 5.81 -1.10 8.65
C GLY A 277 5.54 -2.53 8.21
N MET A 278 4.52 -2.64 7.35
CA MET A 278 4.19 -3.84 6.59
C MET A 278 4.42 -3.56 5.11
N TYR A 279 5.18 -4.44 4.46
CA TYR A 279 5.69 -4.29 3.10
C TYR A 279 5.19 -5.43 2.23
N GLU A 280 4.46 -5.10 1.17
CA GLU A 280 3.76 -6.06 0.31
C GLU A 280 3.74 -5.59 -1.15
N PRO A 281 3.64 -6.48 -2.14
CA PRO A 281 3.24 -6.09 -3.50
C PRO A 281 1.83 -5.49 -3.47
N ALA A 282 1.56 -4.47 -4.27
CA ALA A 282 0.21 -3.89 -4.35
C ALA A 282 -0.81 -4.80 -5.09
N GLY A 283 -0.33 -5.83 -5.78
CA GLY A 283 -1.17 -6.80 -6.48
C GLY A 283 -1.86 -7.80 -5.56
N GLY A 284 -2.92 -8.44 -6.05
CA GLY A 284 -3.63 -9.50 -5.34
C GLY A 284 -2.92 -10.86 -5.37
N SER A 285 -3.60 -11.88 -4.85
CA SER A 285 -3.07 -13.26 -4.73
C SER A 285 -2.98 -14.03 -6.06
N ALA A 286 -3.58 -13.55 -7.14
CA ALA A 286 -3.57 -14.13 -8.49
C ALA A 286 -3.69 -15.68 -8.49
N PRO A 287 -4.79 -16.22 -7.96
CA PRO A 287 -4.93 -17.67 -7.72
C PRO A 287 -4.89 -18.52 -9.01
N ASP A 288 -5.17 -17.89 -10.16
CA ASP A 288 -5.15 -18.52 -11.48
C ASP A 288 -3.72 -18.88 -11.95
N ILE A 289 -2.69 -18.20 -11.45
CA ILE A 289 -1.28 -18.46 -11.78
C ILE A 289 -0.47 -19.01 -10.60
N ALA A 290 -1.06 -19.15 -9.43
CA ALA A 290 -0.41 -19.69 -8.25
C ALA A 290 0.14 -21.11 -8.48
N GLY A 291 1.36 -21.39 -8.01
CA GLY A 291 2.04 -22.69 -8.18
C GLY A 291 2.60 -22.94 -9.59
N LYS A 292 2.47 -21.97 -10.52
CA LYS A 292 3.00 -22.13 -11.90
C LYS A 292 4.42 -21.60 -12.07
N GLY A 293 4.97 -20.91 -11.08
CA GLY A 293 6.33 -20.34 -11.13
C GLY A 293 6.48 -19.24 -12.20
N ILE A 294 5.41 -18.52 -12.51
CA ILE A 294 5.39 -17.44 -13.53
C ILE A 294 5.04 -16.07 -12.93
N ALA A 295 4.75 -15.99 -11.63
CA ALA A 295 4.49 -14.72 -10.97
C ALA A 295 5.74 -13.82 -11.01
N ASN A 296 5.55 -12.55 -11.37
CA ASN A 296 6.64 -11.57 -11.37
C ASN A 296 6.98 -11.15 -9.93
N PRO A 297 8.18 -11.41 -9.40
CA PRO A 297 8.53 -11.11 -8.03
C PRO A 297 9.00 -9.66 -7.81
N ILE A 298 9.18 -8.84 -8.87
CA ILE A 298 9.83 -7.53 -8.78
C ILE A 298 9.13 -6.61 -7.77
N ALA A 299 7.80 -6.56 -7.77
CA ALA A 299 7.06 -5.75 -6.79
C ALA A 299 7.40 -6.15 -5.35
N HIS A 300 7.58 -7.44 -5.08
CA HIS A 300 7.94 -7.92 -3.76
C HIS A 300 9.40 -7.65 -3.38
N LEU A 301 10.32 -7.72 -4.36
CA LEU A 301 11.72 -7.30 -4.18
C LEU A 301 11.80 -5.79 -3.86
N LEU A 302 11.02 -4.97 -4.57
CA LEU A 302 10.92 -3.54 -4.30
C LEU A 302 10.25 -3.26 -2.95
N SER A 303 9.33 -4.11 -2.49
CA SER A 303 8.77 -4.03 -1.13
C SER A 303 9.84 -4.33 -0.06
N ALA A 304 10.71 -5.30 -0.31
CA ALA A 304 11.88 -5.55 0.57
C ALA A 304 12.87 -4.37 0.54
N TYR A 305 13.10 -3.72 -0.61
CA TYR A 305 13.82 -2.45 -0.69
C TYR A 305 13.19 -1.39 0.23
N MET A 306 11.86 -1.21 0.17
CA MET A 306 11.16 -0.23 1.01
C MET A 306 11.26 -0.56 2.50
N LEU A 307 11.23 -1.85 2.87
CA LEU A 307 11.44 -2.32 4.24
C LEU A 307 12.80 -1.87 4.79
N LEU A 308 13.87 -2.12 4.03
CA LEU A 308 15.22 -1.68 4.39
C LEU A 308 15.31 -0.15 4.50
N ARG A 309 14.65 0.55 3.59
CA ARG A 309 14.71 2.01 3.49
C ARG A 309 13.98 2.72 4.61
N PHE A 310 12.75 2.28 4.94
CA PHE A 310 11.86 2.97 5.86
C PHE A 310 11.93 2.43 7.28
N SER A 311 11.69 1.13 7.51
CA SER A 311 11.69 0.58 8.87
C SER A 311 13.08 0.38 9.43
N LEU A 312 14.04 -0.08 8.61
CA LEU A 312 15.39 -0.35 9.10
C LEU A 312 16.35 0.83 8.89
N ASN A 313 15.91 1.86 8.17
CA ASN A 313 16.70 3.07 7.87
C ASN A 313 18.10 2.79 7.29
N ASP A 314 18.24 1.71 6.53
CA ASP A 314 19.49 1.32 5.90
C ASP A 314 19.49 1.66 4.40
N THR A 315 19.93 2.87 4.11
CA THR A 315 20.00 3.40 2.75
C THR A 315 20.96 2.61 1.86
N ALA A 316 22.13 2.21 2.39
CA ALA A 316 23.14 1.52 1.59
C ALA A 316 22.68 0.11 1.20
N ALA A 317 22.08 -0.62 2.12
CA ALA A 317 21.50 -1.94 1.84
C ALA A 317 20.31 -1.83 0.88
N SER A 318 19.41 -0.88 1.08
CA SER A 318 18.25 -0.68 0.22
C SER A 318 18.66 -0.35 -1.22
N ASP A 319 19.57 0.59 -1.43
CA ASP A 319 20.02 1.03 -2.76
C ASP A 319 20.79 -0.08 -3.53
N SER A 320 21.09 -1.21 -2.89
CA SER A 320 21.74 -2.36 -3.52
C SER A 320 20.76 -3.36 -4.12
N ILE A 321 19.46 -3.24 -3.85
CA ILE A 321 18.37 -4.02 -4.43
C ILE A 321 17.87 -3.33 -5.70
#